data_f13b4386abe18d72017cd3f17223785a
#
_entry.id   f13b4386abe18d72017cd3f17223785a
#
_cell.length_a   1.000
_cell.length_b   1.000
_cell.length_c   1.000
_cell.angle_alpha   90.00
_cell.angle_beta   90.00
_cell.angle_gamma   90.00
#
_symmetry.space_group_name_H-M   'P 1'
#
loop_
_entity.id
_entity.type
_entity.pdbx_description
1 polymer ?
#
loop_
_entity_poly.entity_id
_entity_poly.type
_entity_poly.pdbx_seq_one_letter_code
_entity_poly.pdbx_strand_id
1 'polypeptide(L)'
;MCEKCGADFPKWHGRCPNCKEWDTLSEFKKPKNKKTNSIVLNASLPKPINAFSLIEENQRIRTNINEFDRVLGGGFVNGSLILVGGDPGIGKSTLVLQTVNSSQILSLYISAEENEDQLSNRAKRLGVQSKE
;
A
#
# COMPACT_ATOMS: atom_id res chain seq x y z
N MET A 1 -16.34 15.65 17.50
CA MET A 1 -15.50 16.57 16.70
C MET A 1 -16.34 17.78 16.30
N CYS A 2 -15.79 19.00 16.34
CA CYS A 2 -16.46 20.21 15.87
C CYS A 2 -16.33 20.33 14.34
N GLU A 3 -17.45 20.45 13.62
CA GLU A 3 -17.46 20.56 12.16
C GLU A 3 -16.86 21.87 11.62
N LYS A 4 -16.87 22.94 12.46
CA LYS A 4 -16.37 24.25 12.03
C LYS A 4 -14.86 24.43 12.26
N CYS A 5 -14.31 23.95 13.37
CA CYS A 5 -12.91 24.16 13.73
C CYS A 5 -12.06 22.88 13.86
N GLY A 6 -12.67 21.72 13.68
CA GLY A 6 -11.98 20.43 13.75
C GLY A 6 -11.54 19.97 15.14
N ALA A 7 -11.79 20.74 16.20
CA ALA A 7 -11.38 20.39 17.55
C ALA A 7 -12.17 19.18 18.09
N ASP A 8 -11.47 18.28 18.78
CA ASP A 8 -12.05 17.08 19.36
C ASP A 8 -12.26 17.22 20.87
N PHE A 9 -13.39 16.72 21.37
CA PHE A 9 -13.72 16.77 22.79
C PHE A 9 -14.24 15.40 23.24
N PRO A 10 -13.88 14.96 24.48
CA PRO A 10 -14.29 13.66 25.02
C PRO A 10 -15.77 13.61 25.41
N LYS A 11 -16.41 14.78 25.56
CA LYS A 11 -17.83 14.91 25.92
C LYS A 11 -18.53 15.85 24.93
N TRP A 12 -19.81 15.61 24.73
CA TRP A 12 -20.65 16.51 23.97
C TRP A 12 -20.87 17.83 24.73
N HIS A 13 -20.76 18.94 24.05
CA HIS A 13 -21.05 20.28 24.56
C HIS A 13 -22.01 20.94 23.57
N GLY A 14 -23.06 21.60 24.05
CA GLY A 14 -23.98 22.34 23.18
C GLY A 14 -23.31 23.48 22.43
N ARG A 15 -22.17 23.97 22.94
CA ARG A 15 -21.33 25.00 22.33
C ARG A 15 -19.91 24.55 22.28
N CYS A 16 -19.23 24.70 21.14
CA CYS A 16 -17.84 24.35 20.99
C CYS A 16 -16.93 25.18 21.92
N PRO A 17 -16.13 24.59 22.81
CA PRO A 17 -15.23 25.35 23.70
C PRO A 17 -14.13 26.10 22.94
N ASN A 18 -13.76 25.67 21.75
CA ASN A 18 -12.68 26.26 20.96
C ASN A 18 -13.17 27.44 20.11
N CYS A 19 -14.13 27.22 19.20
CA CYS A 19 -14.62 28.26 18.30
C CYS A 19 -15.88 28.99 18.80
N LYS A 20 -16.45 28.58 19.95
CA LYS A 20 -17.62 29.16 20.62
C LYS A 20 -18.90 29.16 19.76
N GLU A 21 -18.97 28.37 18.72
CA GLU A 21 -20.17 28.20 17.91
C GLU A 21 -21.11 27.18 18.52
N TRP A 22 -22.41 27.39 18.34
CA TRP A 22 -23.44 26.50 18.84
C TRP A 22 -23.76 25.41 17.82
N ASP A 23 -24.14 24.25 18.31
CA ASP A 23 -24.65 23.12 17.51
C ASP A 23 -23.70 22.62 16.38
N THR A 24 -22.39 22.78 16.61
CA THR A 24 -21.32 22.36 15.66
C THR A 24 -20.61 21.09 16.07
N LEU A 25 -21.01 20.45 17.18
CA LEU A 25 -20.40 19.22 17.67
C LEU A 25 -21.18 18.01 17.17
N SER A 26 -20.60 17.27 16.25
CA SER A 26 -21.11 15.97 15.82
C SER A 26 -20.45 14.84 16.62
N GLU A 27 -21.28 13.88 16.99
CA GLU A 27 -20.80 12.66 17.62
C GLU A 27 -20.01 11.84 16.61
N PHE A 28 -18.77 11.50 16.94
CA PHE A 28 -17.99 10.60 16.12
C PHE A 28 -18.62 9.20 16.23
N LYS A 29 -19.58 8.91 15.38
CA LYS A 29 -20.10 7.55 15.25
C LYS A 29 -18.93 6.69 14.77
N LYS A 30 -18.26 5.98 15.69
CA LYS A 30 -17.41 4.88 15.29
C LYS A 30 -18.22 4.07 14.28
N PRO A 31 -17.70 3.81 13.08
CA PRO A 31 -18.42 2.97 12.14
C PRO A 31 -18.81 1.71 12.91
N LYS A 32 -20.11 1.47 13.06
CA LYS A 32 -20.59 0.19 13.59
C LYS A 32 -19.86 -0.84 12.74
N ASN A 33 -19.00 -1.61 13.36
CA ASN A 33 -18.36 -2.74 12.72
C ASN A 33 -19.46 -3.47 11.92
N LYS A 34 -19.63 -3.09 10.64
CA LYS A 34 -20.11 -4.06 9.68
C LYS A 34 -19.17 -5.21 9.94
N LYS A 35 -19.72 -6.36 10.36
CA LYS A 35 -18.98 -7.60 10.46
C LYS A 35 -18.13 -7.65 9.19
N THR A 36 -16.96 -7.03 9.23
CA THR A 36 -15.90 -7.38 8.32
C THR A 36 -15.88 -8.88 8.53
N ASN A 37 -16.24 -9.64 7.48
CA ASN A 37 -15.85 -11.02 7.46
C ASN A 37 -14.43 -10.99 7.97
N SER A 38 -14.29 -11.25 9.26
CA SER A 38 -13.01 -11.45 9.86
C SER A 38 -12.40 -12.45 8.88
N ILE A 39 -11.40 -11.97 8.14
CA ILE A 39 -10.44 -12.90 7.59
C ILE A 39 -10.06 -13.65 8.85
N VAL A 40 -10.69 -14.80 9.04
CA VAL A 40 -10.29 -15.75 10.04
C VAL A 40 -8.88 -16.06 9.59
N LEU A 41 -7.94 -15.29 10.13
CA LEU A 41 -6.56 -15.70 10.14
C LEU A 41 -6.68 -17.04 10.85
N ASN A 42 -6.78 -18.12 10.05
CA ASN A 42 -6.63 -19.45 10.57
C ASN A 42 -5.31 -19.42 11.31
N ALA A 43 -5.38 -19.16 12.61
CA ALA A 43 -4.23 -19.15 13.46
C ALA A 43 -3.73 -20.60 13.42
N SER A 44 -2.87 -20.86 12.44
CA SER A 44 -2.23 -22.14 12.34
C SER A 44 -1.45 -22.33 13.63
N LEU A 45 -1.63 -23.47 14.27
CA LEU A 45 -0.86 -23.84 15.45
C LEU A 45 0.64 -23.64 15.15
N PRO A 46 1.43 -23.21 16.14
CA PRO A 46 2.87 -23.06 15.96
C PRO A 46 3.46 -24.34 15.43
N LYS A 47 4.22 -24.24 14.35
CA LYS A 47 4.92 -25.36 13.73
C LYS A 47 6.43 -25.15 13.84
N PRO A 48 7.21 -26.18 14.06
CA PRO A 48 8.67 -26.05 14.02
C PRO A 48 9.13 -25.57 12.63
N ILE A 49 10.17 -24.75 12.61
CA ILE A 49 10.62 -24.08 11.39
C ILE A 49 10.98 -25.07 10.24
N ASN A 50 11.45 -26.24 10.59
CA ASN A 50 11.78 -27.30 9.64
C ASN A 50 10.55 -28.05 9.09
N ALA A 51 9.34 -27.79 9.62
CA ALA A 51 8.10 -28.35 9.09
C ALA A 51 7.50 -27.53 7.93
N PHE A 52 8.10 -26.37 7.61
CA PHE A 52 7.71 -25.59 6.45
C PHE A 52 8.48 -26.09 5.24
N SER A 53 7.76 -26.44 4.17
CA SER A 53 8.38 -26.68 2.88
C SER A 53 9.11 -25.42 2.43
N LEU A 54 10.32 -25.55 1.95
CA LEU A 54 11.03 -24.47 1.29
C LEU A 54 10.18 -24.01 0.10
N ILE A 55 9.99 -22.72 -0.05
CA ILE A 55 9.35 -22.16 -1.24
C ILE A 55 10.29 -22.51 -2.40
N GLU A 56 9.82 -23.36 -3.31
CA GLU A 56 10.59 -23.72 -4.48
C GLU A 56 10.94 -22.47 -5.28
N GLU A 57 12.14 -22.39 -5.82
CA GLU A 57 12.61 -21.27 -6.65
C GLU A 57 11.64 -20.96 -7.81
N ASN A 58 10.95 -21.98 -8.29
CA ASN A 58 9.96 -21.90 -9.36
C ASN A 58 8.68 -21.11 -8.98
N GLN A 59 8.46 -20.82 -7.69
CA GLN A 59 7.31 -20.01 -7.23
C GLN A 59 7.62 -18.52 -7.12
N ARG A 60 8.84 -18.11 -7.50
CA ARG A 60 9.19 -16.69 -7.50
C ARG A 60 8.78 -16.00 -8.79
N ILE A 61 8.24 -14.81 -8.66
CA ILE A 61 7.88 -13.96 -9.79
C ILE A 61 9.11 -13.17 -10.19
N ARG A 62 9.67 -13.48 -11.34
CA ARG A 62 10.84 -12.77 -11.87
C ARG A 62 10.46 -11.39 -12.37
N THR A 63 11.27 -10.41 -12.04
CA THR A 63 11.09 -9.04 -12.53
C THR A 63 11.69 -8.85 -13.92
N ASN A 64 12.53 -9.77 -14.38
CA ASN A 64 13.36 -9.67 -15.59
C ASN A 64 14.38 -8.50 -15.56
N ILE A 65 14.64 -7.96 -14.38
CA ILE A 65 15.74 -7.04 -14.11
C ILE A 65 16.77 -7.83 -13.30
N ASN A 66 17.82 -8.32 -13.96
CA ASN A 66 18.75 -9.29 -13.40
C ASN A 66 19.31 -8.87 -12.03
N GLU A 67 19.73 -7.63 -11.88
CA GLU A 67 20.32 -7.16 -10.62
C GLU A 67 19.26 -7.04 -9.51
N PHE A 68 18.05 -6.65 -9.86
CA PHE A 68 16.96 -6.59 -8.90
C PHE A 68 16.53 -7.99 -8.46
N ASP A 69 16.40 -8.92 -9.41
CA ASP A 69 16.13 -10.32 -9.11
C ASP A 69 17.24 -10.96 -8.24
N ARG A 70 18.51 -10.61 -8.51
CA ARG A 70 19.64 -11.06 -7.69
C ARG A 70 19.51 -10.60 -6.23
N VAL A 71 19.18 -9.33 -6.01
CA VAL A 71 18.98 -8.78 -4.66
C VAL A 71 17.80 -9.43 -3.95
N LEU A 72 16.75 -9.78 -4.70
CA LEU A 72 15.54 -10.44 -4.17
C LEU A 72 15.72 -11.96 -3.99
N GLY A 73 16.89 -12.52 -4.32
CA GLY A 73 17.13 -13.95 -4.24
C GLY A 73 16.40 -14.75 -5.33
N GLY A 74 16.25 -14.18 -6.52
CA GLY A 74 15.65 -14.82 -7.70
C GLY A 74 14.26 -14.30 -8.09
N GLY A 75 13.76 -13.22 -7.46
CA GLY A 75 12.48 -12.61 -7.75
C GLY A 75 11.56 -12.47 -6.55
N PHE A 76 10.37 -11.94 -6.75
CA PHE A 76 9.38 -11.74 -5.70
C PHE A 76 8.84 -13.07 -5.17
N VAL A 77 8.69 -13.15 -3.85
CA VAL A 77 7.93 -14.23 -3.22
C VAL A 77 6.47 -13.78 -3.11
N ASN A 78 5.55 -14.66 -3.46
CA ASN A 78 4.12 -14.35 -3.38
C ASN A 78 3.71 -13.98 -1.95
N GLY A 79 2.98 -12.86 -1.81
CA GLY A 79 2.57 -12.33 -0.50
C GLY A 79 3.67 -11.58 0.26
N SER A 80 4.86 -11.38 -0.30
CA SER A 80 5.93 -10.60 0.33
C SER A 80 5.67 -9.09 0.25
N LEU A 81 6.17 -8.35 1.24
CA LEU A 81 6.24 -6.90 1.24
C LEU A 81 7.69 -6.48 1.02
N ILE A 82 7.93 -5.62 0.03
CA ILE A 82 9.27 -5.13 -0.31
C ILE A 82 9.30 -3.61 -0.15
N LEU A 83 10.23 -3.12 0.66
CA LEU A 83 10.47 -1.69 0.84
C LEU A 83 11.67 -1.27 0.00
N VAL A 84 11.47 -0.32 -0.92
CA VAL A 84 12.54 0.30 -1.71
C VAL A 84 12.85 1.68 -1.13
N GLY A 85 13.97 1.79 -0.44
CA GLY A 85 14.45 3.04 0.17
C GLY A 85 15.57 3.69 -0.64
N GLY A 86 15.79 4.99 -0.42
CA GLY A 86 16.89 5.77 -1.04
C GLY A 86 16.57 7.25 -1.11
N ASP A 87 17.57 8.06 -1.49
CA ASP A 87 17.44 9.50 -1.58
C ASP A 87 16.42 9.96 -2.64
N PRO A 88 15.84 11.16 -2.49
CA PRO A 88 14.99 11.75 -3.52
C PRO A 88 15.72 11.82 -4.87
N GLY A 89 15.02 11.48 -5.96
CA GLY A 89 15.59 11.56 -7.31
C GLY A 89 16.47 10.38 -7.74
N ILE A 90 16.83 9.43 -6.88
CA ILE A 90 17.71 8.30 -7.23
C ILE A 90 17.08 7.29 -8.23
N GLY A 91 15.78 7.40 -8.49
CA GLY A 91 15.12 6.54 -9.47
C GLY A 91 14.20 5.46 -8.91
N LYS A 92 13.82 5.50 -7.62
CA LYS A 92 12.93 4.50 -6.99
C LYS A 92 11.63 4.26 -7.79
N SER A 93 10.90 5.31 -8.07
CA SER A 93 9.64 5.23 -8.82
C SER A 93 9.84 4.73 -10.25
N THR A 94 10.98 5.06 -10.86
CA THR A 94 11.38 4.56 -12.19
C THR A 94 11.62 3.05 -12.14
N LEU A 95 12.38 2.57 -11.15
CA LEU A 95 12.64 1.16 -10.94
C LEU A 95 11.33 0.37 -10.74
N VAL A 96 10.42 0.89 -9.92
CA VAL A 96 9.12 0.24 -9.67
C VAL A 96 8.32 0.13 -10.96
N LEU A 97 8.20 1.21 -11.76
CA LEU A 97 7.49 1.17 -13.05
C LEU A 97 8.14 0.21 -14.05
N GLN A 98 9.46 0.19 -14.14
CA GLN A 98 10.18 -0.78 -14.99
C GLN A 98 9.94 -2.21 -14.53
N THR A 99 9.93 -2.46 -13.22
CA THR A 99 9.65 -3.78 -12.65
C THR A 99 8.24 -4.27 -13.01
N VAL A 100 7.23 -3.39 -12.86
CA VAL A 100 5.84 -3.71 -13.25
C VAL A 100 5.75 -4.05 -14.74
N ASN A 101 6.40 -3.28 -15.60
CA ASN A 101 6.39 -3.51 -17.04
C ASN A 101 7.10 -4.81 -17.43
N SER A 102 8.26 -5.09 -16.84
CA SER A 102 9.10 -6.23 -17.22
C SER A 102 8.61 -7.56 -16.64
N SER A 103 7.98 -7.57 -15.47
CA SER A 103 7.46 -8.78 -14.84
C SER A 103 6.24 -9.38 -15.56
N GLN A 104 5.58 -8.62 -16.43
CA GLN A 104 4.40 -9.03 -17.22
C GLN A 104 3.21 -9.56 -16.40
N ILE A 105 3.15 -9.25 -15.11
CA ILE A 105 2.02 -9.59 -14.24
C ILE A 105 1.02 -8.42 -14.21
N LEU A 106 -0.25 -8.75 -13.98
CA LEU A 106 -1.26 -7.72 -13.74
C LEU A 106 -0.93 -7.02 -12.42
N SER A 107 -0.74 -5.71 -12.48
CA SER A 107 -0.27 -4.91 -11.36
C SER A 107 -1.09 -3.64 -11.19
N LEU A 108 -1.31 -3.24 -9.94
CA LEU A 108 -1.91 -1.96 -9.60
C LEU A 108 -0.81 -1.02 -9.10
N TYR A 109 -0.67 0.13 -9.76
CA TYR A 109 0.24 1.19 -9.33
C TYR A 109 -0.53 2.30 -8.63
N ILE A 110 -0.17 2.59 -7.37
CA ILE A 110 -0.78 3.66 -6.57
C ILE A 110 0.26 4.73 -6.35
N SER A 111 0.00 5.95 -6.82
CA SER A 111 0.87 7.12 -6.63
C SER A 111 0.25 8.08 -5.62
N ALA A 112 1.06 8.55 -4.65
CA ALA A 112 0.69 9.59 -3.71
C ALA A 112 1.43 10.92 -3.97
N GLU A 113 2.51 10.89 -4.78
CA GLU A 113 3.36 12.05 -5.06
C GLU A 113 3.11 12.67 -6.43
N GLU A 114 2.74 11.85 -7.42
CA GLU A 114 2.55 12.26 -8.81
C GLU A 114 1.09 12.21 -9.21
N ASN A 115 0.66 13.20 -9.99
CA ASN A 115 -0.66 13.19 -10.61
C ASN A 115 -0.70 12.24 -11.83
N GLU A 116 -1.90 11.99 -12.35
CA GLU A 116 -2.14 11.06 -13.46
C GLU A 116 -1.36 11.43 -14.73
N ASP A 117 -1.28 12.72 -15.07
CA ASP A 117 -0.57 13.19 -16.27
C ASP A 117 0.95 12.97 -16.17
N GLN A 118 1.52 13.26 -15.00
CA GLN A 118 2.94 13.05 -14.73
C GLN A 118 3.29 11.56 -14.80
N LEU A 119 2.47 10.73 -14.19
CA LEU A 119 2.63 9.29 -14.20
C LEU A 119 2.52 8.73 -15.63
N SER A 120 1.50 9.17 -16.39
CA SER A 120 1.29 8.76 -17.77
C SER A 120 2.48 9.13 -18.67
N ASN A 121 2.99 10.36 -18.56
CA ASN A 121 4.17 10.80 -19.31
C ASN A 121 5.42 9.99 -18.94
N ARG A 122 5.61 9.66 -17.66
CA ARG A 122 6.70 8.80 -17.22
C ARG A 122 6.56 7.40 -17.75
N ALA A 123 5.38 6.80 -17.67
CA ALA A 123 5.09 5.47 -18.20
C ALA A 123 5.38 5.39 -19.70
N LYS A 124 4.90 6.36 -20.50
CA LYS A 124 5.20 6.45 -21.93
C LYS A 124 6.69 6.52 -22.22
N ARG A 125 7.43 7.35 -21.48
CA ARG A 125 8.89 7.48 -21.66
C ARG A 125 9.64 6.18 -21.34
N LEU A 126 9.13 5.38 -20.40
CA LEU A 126 9.70 4.10 -20.02
C LEU A 126 9.20 2.92 -20.85
N GLY A 127 8.30 3.16 -21.83
CA GLY A 127 7.73 2.12 -22.67
C GLY A 127 6.81 1.17 -21.91
N VAL A 128 6.22 1.64 -20.79
CA VAL A 128 5.26 0.82 -20.03
C VAL A 128 3.97 0.71 -20.84
N GLN A 129 3.58 -0.52 -21.13
CA GLN A 129 2.32 -0.82 -21.80
C GLN A 129 1.30 -1.28 -20.76
N SER A 130 0.17 -0.56 -20.65
CA SER A 130 -0.96 -1.07 -19.88
C SER A 130 -1.54 -2.27 -20.62
N LYS A 131 -1.64 -3.40 -19.96
CA LYS A 131 -2.48 -4.51 -20.42
C LYS A 131 -3.87 -4.23 -19.85
N GLU A 132 -4.84 -4.04 -20.72
CA GLU A 132 -6.26 -3.97 -20.37
C GLU A 132 -6.74 -5.26 -19.74
#